data_78f0b4cbb0ac7374c82f3a427ad37cab
#
_entry.id   78f0b4cbb0ac7374c82f3a427ad37cab
#
_cell.length_a   1.000
_cell.length_b   1.000
_cell.length_c   1.000
_cell.angle_alpha   90.00
_cell.angle_beta   90.00
_cell.angle_gamma   90.00
#
_symmetry.space_group_name_H-M   'P 1'
#
loop_
_entity.id
_entity.type
_entity.pdbx_description
1 polymer ?
#
loop_
_entity_poly.entity_id
_entity_poly.type
_entity_poly.pdbx_seq_one_letter_code
_entity_poly.pdbx_strand_id
1 'polypeptide(L)'
;MYQEKSHSVEHRIVSIHQPHVRPIVRGKTNASVEFGAKIQVSLMGGYAFLEDLSWEAFNEGTRLLKTVEQYKIRLGYYPKEVLVDKIYCTRENRKKLKELEISLVAKPLGRPTAMKNHIRPGERNPIEGKFGQAKTAYGMNRIKARLQQTSQSWIATIIMVLNLVKLTGKVSYWVKWLTYSVSCLHRRKEENKKWIGIGQEIFFWGNWRATYSADPKYK
;
A
#
# COMPACT_ATOMS: atom_id res chain seq x y z
N MET A 1 -3.88 -24.70 32.11
CA MET A 1 -5.23 -24.46 31.61
C MET A 1 -6.29 -25.18 32.44
N TYR A 2 -6.27 -26.51 32.53
CA TYR A 2 -7.31 -27.25 33.29
C TYR A 2 -7.23 -27.00 34.81
N GLN A 3 -6.02 -27.12 35.36
CA GLN A 3 -5.78 -26.90 36.81
C GLN A 3 -5.97 -25.43 37.23
N GLU A 4 -5.55 -24.50 36.40
CA GLU A 4 -5.60 -23.05 36.72
C GLU A 4 -6.91 -22.40 36.28
N LYS A 5 -7.87 -23.15 35.72
CA LYS A 5 -9.13 -22.66 35.15
C LYS A 5 -8.95 -21.44 34.21
N SER A 6 -7.76 -21.31 33.60
CA SER A 6 -7.42 -20.23 32.67
C SER A 6 -7.68 -20.65 31.24
N HIS A 7 -8.27 -19.76 30.45
CA HIS A 7 -8.46 -19.95 29.01
C HIS A 7 -7.28 -19.42 28.18
N SER A 8 -6.30 -18.75 28.81
CA SER A 8 -5.13 -18.16 28.18
C SER A 8 -3.85 -18.80 28.70
N VAL A 9 -2.96 -19.19 27.80
CA VAL A 9 -1.61 -19.69 28.11
C VAL A 9 -0.63 -18.96 27.21
N GLU A 10 0.45 -18.47 27.79
CA GLU A 10 1.54 -17.86 27.03
C GLU A 10 2.16 -18.88 26.07
N HIS A 11 2.58 -18.38 24.90
CA HIS A 11 3.21 -19.18 23.85
C HIS A 11 2.42 -20.43 23.41
N ARG A 12 1.09 -20.40 23.56
CA ARG A 12 0.22 -21.53 23.22
C ARG A 12 0.43 -21.98 21.78
N ILE A 13 0.82 -23.25 21.60
CA ILE A 13 0.90 -23.92 20.31
C ILE A 13 -0.53 -24.27 19.86
N VAL A 14 -0.97 -23.74 18.74
CA VAL A 14 -2.31 -23.97 18.17
C VAL A 14 -2.28 -24.85 16.93
N SER A 15 -1.10 -25.11 16.38
CA SER A 15 -0.90 -25.98 15.23
C SER A 15 0.39 -26.79 15.39
N ILE A 16 0.30 -28.11 15.27
CA ILE A 16 1.48 -29.00 15.29
C ILE A 16 2.33 -28.78 14.02
N HIS A 17 1.70 -28.50 12.88
CA HIS A 17 2.40 -28.30 11.62
C HIS A 17 3.05 -26.90 11.49
N GLN A 18 2.56 -25.93 12.26
CA GLN A 18 3.04 -24.56 12.28
C GLN A 18 3.14 -24.07 13.73
N PRO A 19 4.14 -24.57 14.50
CA PRO A 19 4.25 -24.29 15.94
C PRO A 19 4.52 -22.83 16.28
N HIS A 20 4.92 -22.01 15.30
CA HIS A 20 5.13 -20.58 15.42
C HIS A 20 3.85 -19.76 15.34
N VAL A 21 2.74 -20.31 14.84
CA VAL A 21 1.46 -19.60 14.72
C VAL A 21 0.85 -19.38 16.10
N ARG A 22 0.36 -18.17 16.33
CA ARG A 22 -0.28 -17.75 17.58
C ARG A 22 -1.71 -17.27 17.35
N PRO A 23 -2.59 -17.37 18.34
CA PRO A 23 -3.92 -16.77 18.29
C PRO A 23 -3.81 -15.26 18.43
N ILE A 24 -4.50 -14.53 17.54
CA ILE A 24 -4.61 -13.06 17.55
C ILE A 24 -6.05 -12.72 17.88
N VAL A 25 -6.29 -12.15 19.06
CA VAL A 25 -7.63 -11.70 19.47
C VAL A 25 -7.97 -10.42 18.71
N ARG A 26 -9.11 -10.41 18.01
CA ARG A 26 -9.55 -9.29 17.15
C ARG A 26 -10.81 -8.58 17.61
N GLY A 27 -11.54 -9.12 18.56
CA GLY A 27 -12.79 -8.50 19.06
C GLY A 27 -13.87 -8.23 18.00
N LYS A 28 -13.82 -8.94 16.85
CA LYS A 28 -14.85 -8.86 15.82
C LYS A 28 -15.98 -9.84 16.11
N THR A 29 -17.20 -9.47 15.77
CA THR A 29 -18.41 -10.30 15.97
C THR A 29 -18.36 -11.65 15.25
N ASN A 30 -17.75 -11.70 14.04
CA ASN A 30 -17.73 -12.91 13.22
C ASN A 30 -16.53 -13.83 13.48
N ALA A 31 -15.44 -13.32 14.04
CA ALA A 31 -14.25 -14.10 14.40
C ALA A 31 -13.52 -13.41 15.54
N SER A 32 -13.69 -13.91 16.73
CA SER A 32 -13.01 -13.38 17.92
C SER A 32 -11.50 -13.60 17.93
N VAL A 33 -11.04 -14.65 17.25
CA VAL A 33 -9.64 -15.05 17.17
C VAL A 33 -9.27 -15.37 15.73
N GLU A 34 -8.18 -14.80 15.26
CA GLU A 34 -7.54 -15.14 13.98
C GLU A 34 -6.19 -15.80 14.26
N PHE A 35 -5.72 -16.62 13.32
CA PHE A 35 -4.44 -17.34 13.43
C PHE A 35 -3.53 -16.91 12.27
N GLY A 36 -2.25 -16.69 12.56
CA GLY A 36 -1.28 -16.33 11.53
C GLY A 36 -0.31 -15.24 11.95
N ALA A 37 0.40 -14.69 10.96
CA ALA A 37 1.28 -13.56 11.17
C ALA A 37 0.51 -12.25 11.24
N LYS A 38 0.87 -11.36 12.15
CA LYS A 38 0.48 -9.98 12.15
C LYS A 38 1.47 -9.17 11.35
N ILE A 39 1.01 -8.53 10.28
CA ILE A 39 1.84 -7.75 9.38
C ILE A 39 1.45 -6.27 9.43
N GLN A 40 2.45 -5.40 9.37
CA GLN A 40 2.27 -3.97 9.16
C GLN A 40 2.77 -3.62 7.77
N VAL A 41 1.92 -2.97 6.99
CA VAL A 41 2.22 -2.58 5.61
C VAL A 41 1.97 -1.09 5.46
N SER A 42 2.90 -0.39 4.82
CA SER A 42 2.72 0.97 4.36
C SER A 42 2.47 1.01 2.85
N LEU A 43 1.81 2.05 2.38
CA LEU A 43 1.54 2.27 0.96
C LEU A 43 2.08 3.63 0.55
N MET A 44 3.09 3.66 -0.33
CA MET A 44 3.72 4.88 -0.83
C MET A 44 3.65 4.90 -2.36
N GLY A 45 3.03 5.93 -2.93
CA GLY A 45 2.84 6.02 -4.39
C GLY A 45 2.11 4.80 -4.97
N GLY A 46 1.34 4.07 -4.13
CA GLY A 46 0.63 2.82 -4.45
C GLY A 46 1.51 1.57 -4.46
N TYR A 47 2.79 1.65 -4.07
CA TYR A 47 3.65 0.50 -3.79
C TYR A 47 3.52 0.12 -2.32
N ALA A 48 3.43 -1.18 -2.05
CA ALA A 48 3.30 -1.73 -0.71
C ALA A 48 4.67 -2.06 -0.12
N PHE A 49 4.91 -1.70 1.14
CA PHE A 49 6.13 -2.02 1.86
C PHE A 49 5.78 -2.77 3.13
N LEU A 50 6.41 -3.93 3.32
CA LEU A 50 6.30 -4.69 4.56
C LEU A 50 7.18 -4.02 5.62
N GLU A 51 6.56 -3.38 6.59
CA GLU A 51 7.27 -2.62 7.63
C GLU A 51 7.58 -3.47 8.86
N ASP A 52 6.66 -4.36 9.21
CA ASP A 52 6.85 -5.28 10.32
C ASP A 52 6.07 -6.59 10.09
N LEU A 53 6.61 -7.68 10.63
CA LEU A 53 6.00 -9.00 10.62
C LEU A 53 6.29 -9.68 11.95
N SER A 54 5.23 -10.10 12.63
CA SER A 54 5.34 -10.84 13.89
C SER A 54 4.34 -11.97 13.94
N TRP A 55 4.71 -13.07 14.55
CA TRP A 55 3.82 -14.18 14.85
C TRP A 55 3.10 -13.99 16.19
N GLU A 56 3.55 -13.02 16.98
CA GLU A 56 2.92 -12.63 18.24
C GLU A 56 2.10 -11.35 18.04
N ALA A 57 1.06 -11.20 18.85
CA ALA A 57 0.25 -10.00 18.84
C ALA A 57 1.09 -8.80 19.32
N PHE A 58 1.09 -7.72 18.55
CA PHE A 58 1.70 -6.45 18.95
C PHE A 58 0.72 -5.30 18.79
N ASN A 59 0.95 -4.22 19.54
CA ASN A 59 0.17 -3.01 19.35
C ASN A 59 0.69 -2.23 18.12
N GLU A 60 -0.14 -2.11 17.11
CA GLU A 60 0.21 -1.41 15.86
C GLU A 60 0.57 0.07 16.11
N GLY A 61 -0.12 0.70 17.06
CA GLY A 61 0.12 2.10 17.40
C GLY A 61 1.55 2.41 17.81
N THR A 62 2.24 1.46 18.48
CA THR A 62 3.64 1.64 18.92
C THR A 62 4.65 1.56 17.78
N ARG A 63 4.25 1.04 16.62
CA ARG A 63 5.14 0.81 15.46
C ARG A 63 5.14 1.97 14.46
N LEU A 64 4.25 2.97 14.61
CA LEU A 64 4.09 4.06 13.66
C LEU A 64 5.38 4.87 13.48
N LEU A 65 6.01 5.25 14.58
CA LEU A 65 7.23 6.07 14.54
C LEU A 65 8.37 5.34 13.84
N LYS A 66 8.52 4.03 14.11
CA LYS A 66 9.49 3.18 13.39
C LYS A 66 9.23 3.19 11.88
N THR A 67 7.97 3.11 11.46
CA THR A 67 7.59 3.17 10.03
C THR A 67 7.93 4.51 9.41
N VAL A 68 7.73 5.62 10.13
CA VAL A 68 8.08 6.98 9.68
C VAL A 68 9.60 7.12 9.52
N GLU A 69 10.39 6.58 10.43
CA GLU A 69 11.86 6.56 10.31
C GLU A 69 12.30 5.69 9.12
N GLN A 70 11.70 4.54 8.90
CA GLN A 70 11.97 3.70 7.71
C GLN A 70 11.64 4.43 6.41
N TYR A 71 10.57 5.24 6.39
CA TYR A 71 10.25 6.10 5.26
C TYR A 71 11.39 7.08 4.97
N LYS A 72 11.91 7.77 6.00
CA LYS A 72 13.04 8.70 5.87
C LYS A 72 14.31 8.01 5.38
N ILE A 73 14.61 6.81 5.92
CA ILE A 73 15.78 6.03 5.48
C ILE A 73 15.69 5.69 3.99
N ARG A 74 14.51 5.33 3.50
CA ARG A 74 14.29 4.95 2.08
C ARG A 74 14.30 6.12 1.12
N LEU A 75 13.76 7.27 1.51
CA LEU A 75 13.52 8.40 0.61
C LEU A 75 14.37 9.63 0.91
N GLY A 76 15.10 9.65 2.04
CA GLY A 76 15.95 10.77 2.46
C GLY A 76 15.23 11.92 3.16
N TYR A 77 13.90 11.89 3.25
CA TYR A 77 13.09 12.94 3.89
C TYR A 77 11.88 12.35 4.61
N TYR A 78 11.30 13.13 5.53
CA TYR A 78 10.07 12.75 6.23
C TYR A 78 8.83 12.95 5.34
N PRO A 79 7.77 12.13 5.50
CA PRO A 79 6.51 12.35 4.82
C PRO A 79 5.84 13.63 5.31
N LYS A 80 5.21 14.39 4.43
CA LYS A 80 4.41 15.58 4.81
C LYS A 80 3.15 15.18 5.57
N GLU A 81 2.57 14.04 5.22
CA GLU A 81 1.30 13.57 5.73
C GLU A 81 1.29 12.05 5.89
N VAL A 82 0.67 11.56 6.96
CA VAL A 82 0.52 10.13 7.24
C VAL A 82 -0.95 9.81 7.49
N LEU A 83 -1.54 8.99 6.63
CA LEU A 83 -2.90 8.50 6.77
C LEU A 83 -2.90 7.20 7.57
N VAL A 84 -3.60 7.19 8.69
CA VAL A 84 -3.62 6.02 9.61
C VAL A 84 -5.02 5.73 10.16
N ASP A 85 -5.17 4.56 10.76
CA ASP A 85 -6.37 4.23 11.52
C ASP A 85 -6.29 4.82 12.94
N LYS A 86 -7.42 4.84 13.64
CA LYS A 86 -7.56 5.36 15.02
C LYS A 86 -6.57 4.76 16.00
N ILE A 87 -6.21 3.49 15.84
CA ILE A 87 -5.28 2.77 16.73
C ILE A 87 -3.90 3.42 16.79
N TYR A 88 -3.51 4.13 15.72
CA TYR A 88 -2.23 4.84 15.63
C TYR A 88 -2.26 6.24 16.26
N CYS A 89 -3.44 6.75 16.62
CA CYS A 89 -3.62 8.13 17.13
C CYS A 89 -3.34 8.25 18.63
N THR A 90 -2.27 7.65 19.13
CA THR A 90 -1.84 7.80 20.51
C THR A 90 -1.36 9.21 20.80
N ARG A 91 -1.38 9.62 22.08
CA ARG A 91 -0.87 10.94 22.50
C ARG A 91 0.60 11.10 22.14
N GLU A 92 1.39 10.04 22.32
CA GLU A 92 2.82 10.02 22.01
C GLU A 92 3.07 10.20 20.50
N ASN A 93 2.39 9.42 19.65
CA ASN A 93 2.52 9.55 18.20
C ASN A 93 2.17 10.95 17.71
N ARG A 94 1.07 11.52 18.22
CA ARG A 94 0.66 12.90 17.87
C ARG A 94 1.73 13.92 18.26
N LYS A 95 2.31 13.80 19.45
CA LYS A 95 3.35 14.71 19.92
C LYS A 95 4.58 14.63 19.04
N LYS A 96 5.12 13.43 18.82
CA LYS A 96 6.33 13.22 18.02
C LYS A 96 6.15 13.60 16.55
N LEU A 97 5.00 13.28 15.92
CA LEU A 97 4.73 13.67 14.54
C LEU A 97 4.60 15.18 14.39
N LYS A 98 4.02 15.88 15.39
CA LYS A 98 3.96 17.34 15.41
C LYS A 98 5.35 17.97 15.53
N GLU A 99 6.23 17.40 16.35
CA GLU A 99 7.65 17.83 16.48
C GLU A 99 8.42 17.66 15.15
N LEU A 100 8.06 16.66 14.36
CA LEU A 100 8.64 16.40 13.01
C LEU A 100 7.91 17.15 11.88
N GLU A 101 6.95 18.02 12.20
CA GLU A 101 6.11 18.76 11.24
C GLU A 101 5.32 17.85 10.28
N ILE A 102 5.00 16.63 10.73
CA ILE A 102 4.25 15.64 9.94
C ILE A 102 2.76 15.75 10.29
N SER A 103 1.92 15.93 9.26
CA SER A 103 0.46 15.94 9.43
C SER A 103 -0.07 14.53 9.65
N LEU A 104 -0.74 14.30 10.79
CA LEU A 104 -1.40 13.04 11.09
C LEU A 104 -2.87 13.11 10.70
N VAL A 105 -3.25 12.38 9.67
CA VAL A 105 -4.63 12.28 9.19
C VAL A 105 -5.25 10.97 9.61
N ALA A 106 -6.30 11.05 10.43
CA ALA A 106 -7.01 9.89 10.95
C ALA A 106 -8.48 10.22 11.17
N LYS A 107 -9.33 9.20 11.30
CA LYS A 107 -10.70 9.42 11.76
C LYS A 107 -10.68 10.02 13.16
N PRO A 108 -11.47 11.08 13.44
CA PRO A 108 -11.49 11.72 14.75
C PRO A 108 -11.88 10.73 15.85
N LEU A 109 -11.25 10.89 17.01
CA LEU A 109 -11.61 10.17 18.23
C LEU A 109 -12.78 10.90 18.89
N GLY A 110 -13.83 10.16 19.27
CA GLY A 110 -15.02 10.71 19.93
C GLY A 110 -16.09 11.25 18.98
N ARG A 111 -16.90 12.21 19.49
CA ARG A 111 -17.97 12.86 18.73
C ARG A 111 -17.37 13.64 17.55
N PRO A 112 -17.94 13.56 16.34
CA PRO A 112 -17.44 14.32 15.20
C PRO A 112 -17.47 15.81 15.50
N THR A 113 -16.30 16.42 15.61
CA THR A 113 -16.15 17.87 15.63
C THR A 113 -15.82 18.30 14.22
N ALA A 114 -16.15 19.55 13.84
CA ALA A 114 -15.78 20.12 12.53
C ALA A 114 -14.25 20.22 12.41
N MET A 115 -13.58 19.12 12.16
CA MET A 115 -12.13 19.07 11.94
C MET A 115 -11.81 19.29 10.47
N LYS A 116 -10.88 20.19 10.20
CA LYS A 116 -10.42 20.51 8.83
C LYS A 116 -9.68 19.33 8.16
N ASN A 117 -9.06 18.44 8.95
CA ASN A 117 -8.26 17.32 8.44
C ASN A 117 -8.87 15.99 8.92
N HIS A 118 -9.78 15.43 8.15
CA HIS A 118 -10.28 14.08 8.34
C HIS A 118 -10.10 13.25 7.06
N ILE A 119 -9.94 11.95 7.23
CA ILE A 119 -9.85 11.02 6.08
C ILE A 119 -11.16 11.08 5.30
N ARG A 120 -11.08 11.43 4.04
CA ARG A 120 -12.25 11.41 3.14
C ARG A 120 -12.69 9.97 2.88
N PRO A 121 -13.99 9.76 2.59
CA PRO A 121 -14.44 8.44 2.12
C PRO A 121 -13.61 8.02 0.89
N GLY A 122 -13.04 6.82 0.94
CA GLY A 122 -12.24 6.27 -0.16
C GLY A 122 -10.72 6.47 -0.07
N GLU A 123 -10.20 7.40 0.73
CA GLU A 123 -8.74 7.62 0.84
C GLU A 123 -7.97 6.40 1.39
N ARG A 124 -8.63 5.53 2.16
CA ARG A 124 -8.06 4.27 2.67
C ARG A 124 -8.28 3.07 1.74
N ASN A 125 -9.15 3.20 0.74
CA ASN A 125 -9.45 2.11 -0.18
C ASN A 125 -8.23 1.53 -0.90
N PRO A 126 -7.18 2.32 -1.26
CA PRO A 126 -6.00 1.78 -1.91
C PRO A 126 -5.25 0.72 -1.08
N ILE A 127 -5.09 0.91 0.24
CA ILE A 127 -4.41 -0.08 1.08
C ILE A 127 -5.31 -1.30 1.34
N GLU A 128 -6.60 -1.09 1.56
CA GLU A 128 -7.59 -2.17 1.70
C GLU A 128 -7.67 -3.00 0.42
N GLY A 129 -7.68 -2.34 -0.76
CA GLY A 129 -7.63 -2.99 -2.06
C GLY A 129 -6.36 -3.82 -2.27
N LYS A 130 -5.19 -3.34 -1.80
CA LYS A 130 -3.94 -4.10 -1.84
C LYS A 130 -4.01 -5.35 -0.96
N PHE A 131 -4.55 -5.25 0.24
CA PHE A 131 -4.78 -6.42 1.09
C PHE A 131 -5.79 -7.40 0.49
N GLY A 132 -6.87 -6.90 -0.12
CA GLY A 132 -7.81 -7.71 -0.87
C GLY A 132 -7.12 -8.48 -1.99
N GLN A 133 -6.35 -7.81 -2.84
CA GLN A 133 -5.58 -8.42 -3.92
C GLN A 133 -4.57 -9.46 -3.40
N ALA A 134 -3.83 -9.15 -2.32
CA ALA A 134 -2.90 -10.07 -1.70
C ALA A 134 -3.58 -11.37 -1.23
N LYS A 135 -4.75 -11.25 -0.63
CA LYS A 135 -5.51 -12.39 -0.10
C LYS A 135 -6.15 -13.23 -1.20
N THR A 136 -6.81 -12.60 -2.17
CA THR A 136 -7.61 -13.31 -3.17
C THR A 136 -6.79 -13.80 -4.35
N ALA A 137 -5.88 -12.97 -4.89
CA ALA A 137 -5.11 -13.32 -6.08
C ALA A 137 -3.80 -14.05 -5.76
N TYR A 138 -3.18 -13.77 -4.60
CA TYR A 138 -1.85 -14.31 -4.27
C TYR A 138 -1.82 -15.20 -3.03
N GLY A 139 -2.99 -15.53 -2.48
CA GLY A 139 -3.13 -16.54 -1.42
C GLY A 139 -2.53 -16.15 -0.07
N MET A 140 -2.43 -14.84 0.25
CA MET A 140 -1.95 -14.37 1.55
C MET A 140 -2.83 -14.85 2.73
N ASN A 141 -4.08 -15.19 2.48
CA ASN A 141 -5.00 -15.76 3.46
C ASN A 141 -4.77 -17.25 3.72
N ARG A 142 -3.92 -17.93 2.94
CA ARG A 142 -3.67 -19.37 3.03
C ARG A 142 -2.19 -19.68 2.79
N ILE A 143 -1.33 -19.30 3.71
CA ILE A 143 0.11 -19.63 3.65
C ILE A 143 0.30 -21.12 3.97
N LYS A 144 0.78 -21.90 2.99
CA LYS A 144 0.99 -23.35 3.13
C LYS A 144 2.37 -23.72 3.67
N ALA A 145 3.30 -22.78 3.77
CA ALA A 145 4.62 -23.01 4.30
C ALA A 145 4.55 -23.42 5.78
N ARG A 146 5.33 -24.42 6.18
CA ARG A 146 5.31 -24.99 7.53
C ARG A 146 6.33 -24.35 8.46
N LEU A 147 7.50 -23.96 7.94
CA LEU A 147 8.55 -23.31 8.73
C LEU A 147 8.29 -21.82 8.84
N GLN A 148 8.67 -21.25 9.97
CA GLN A 148 8.52 -19.82 10.23
C GLN A 148 9.19 -18.96 9.16
N GLN A 149 10.46 -19.25 8.84
CA GLN A 149 11.23 -18.49 7.86
C GLN A 149 10.62 -18.58 6.45
N THR A 150 10.21 -19.76 6.02
CA THR A 150 9.58 -19.94 4.71
C THR A 150 8.21 -19.22 4.64
N SER A 151 7.45 -19.20 5.73
CA SER A 151 6.19 -18.46 5.82
C SER A 151 6.43 -16.95 5.73
N GLN A 152 7.47 -16.42 6.39
CA GLN A 152 7.87 -15.02 6.31
C GLN A 152 8.31 -14.64 4.89
N SER A 153 9.15 -15.48 4.27
CA SER A 153 9.59 -15.29 2.88
C SER A 153 8.41 -15.32 1.90
N TRP A 154 7.42 -16.20 2.13
CA TRP A 154 6.21 -16.25 1.31
C TRP A 154 5.41 -14.94 1.39
N ILE A 155 5.19 -14.42 2.60
CA ILE A 155 4.49 -13.15 2.80
C ILE A 155 5.25 -12.00 2.13
N ALA A 156 6.57 -11.91 2.32
CA ALA A 156 7.41 -10.90 1.69
C ALA A 156 7.37 -10.98 0.15
N THR A 157 7.40 -12.20 -0.40
CA THR A 157 7.29 -12.44 -1.85
C THR A 157 5.94 -11.96 -2.39
N ILE A 158 4.82 -12.18 -1.68
CA ILE A 158 3.52 -11.67 -2.11
C ILE A 158 3.54 -10.13 -2.20
N ILE A 159 4.10 -9.44 -1.21
CA ILE A 159 4.24 -7.97 -1.25
C ILE A 159 5.11 -7.53 -2.43
N MET A 160 6.21 -8.22 -2.70
CA MET A 160 7.05 -7.97 -3.87
C MET A 160 6.27 -8.16 -5.19
N VAL A 161 5.51 -9.25 -5.33
CA VAL A 161 4.68 -9.52 -6.52
C VAL A 161 3.64 -8.43 -6.73
N LEU A 162 2.96 -7.95 -5.67
CA LEU A 162 2.04 -6.81 -5.75
C LEU A 162 2.68 -5.56 -6.35
N ASN A 163 3.94 -5.31 -6.01
CA ASN A 163 4.71 -4.19 -6.53
C ASN A 163 5.16 -4.42 -7.98
N LEU A 164 5.59 -5.63 -8.31
CA LEU A 164 5.96 -5.99 -9.69
C LEU A 164 4.78 -5.87 -10.64
N VAL A 165 3.61 -6.38 -10.26
CA VAL A 165 2.38 -6.24 -11.07
C VAL A 165 2.01 -4.79 -11.30
N LYS A 166 2.16 -3.93 -10.29
CA LYS A 166 1.96 -2.50 -10.46
C LYS A 166 2.99 -1.88 -11.40
N LEU A 167 4.25 -2.29 -11.29
CA LEU A 167 5.33 -1.79 -12.15
C LEU A 167 5.09 -2.20 -13.61
N THR A 168 4.76 -3.48 -13.86
CA THR A 168 4.48 -3.97 -15.22
C THR A 168 3.29 -3.27 -15.87
N GLY A 169 2.25 -2.95 -15.08
CA GLY A 169 1.13 -2.14 -15.57
C GLY A 169 1.56 -0.76 -16.06
N LYS A 170 2.48 -0.10 -15.36
CA LYS A 170 3.06 1.18 -15.80
C LYS A 170 3.92 1.01 -17.05
N VAL A 171 4.79 0.01 -17.08
CA VAL A 171 5.68 -0.27 -18.23
C VAL A 171 4.83 -0.59 -19.47
N SER A 172 3.80 -1.42 -19.34
CA SER A 172 2.87 -1.72 -20.45
C SER A 172 2.21 -0.46 -21.00
N TYR A 173 1.84 0.49 -20.13
CA TYR A 173 1.30 1.78 -20.58
C TYR A 173 2.32 2.59 -21.39
N TRP A 174 3.58 2.68 -20.91
CA TRP A 174 4.66 3.37 -21.61
C TRP A 174 4.98 2.73 -22.97
N VAL A 175 5.03 1.39 -23.01
CA VAL A 175 5.26 0.66 -24.27
C VAL A 175 4.13 0.92 -25.27
N LYS A 176 2.87 0.85 -24.84
CA LYS A 176 1.72 1.19 -25.69
C LYS A 176 1.77 2.64 -26.19
N TRP A 177 2.15 3.58 -25.33
CA TRP A 177 2.30 4.98 -25.70
C TRP A 177 3.43 5.17 -26.73
N LEU A 178 4.59 4.53 -26.51
CA LEU A 178 5.72 4.57 -27.44
C LEU A 178 5.34 3.96 -28.81
N THR A 179 4.72 2.79 -28.83
CA THR A 179 4.29 2.14 -30.10
C THR A 179 3.27 3.00 -30.83
N TYR A 180 2.32 3.61 -30.12
CA TYR A 180 1.37 4.55 -30.70
C TYR A 180 2.08 5.77 -31.29
N SER A 181 3.01 6.39 -30.55
CA SER A 181 3.77 7.54 -31.01
C SER A 181 4.62 7.24 -32.26
N VAL A 182 5.30 6.08 -32.26
CA VAL A 182 6.08 5.63 -33.45
C VAL A 182 5.15 5.39 -34.63
N SER A 183 4.00 4.78 -34.43
CA SER A 183 3.02 4.55 -35.50
C SER A 183 2.46 5.86 -36.07
N CYS A 184 2.23 6.87 -35.23
CA CYS A 184 1.83 8.21 -35.68
C CYS A 184 2.93 8.89 -36.46
N LEU A 185 4.19 8.79 -36.07
CA LEU A 185 5.33 9.34 -36.79
C LEU A 185 5.51 8.65 -38.17
N HIS A 186 5.34 7.33 -38.22
CA HIS A 186 5.41 6.58 -39.46
C HIS A 186 4.29 6.99 -40.43
N ARG A 187 3.05 7.10 -39.95
CA ARG A 187 1.89 7.56 -40.73
C ARG A 187 2.12 8.97 -41.29
N ARG A 188 2.66 9.89 -40.47
CA ARG A 188 2.99 11.25 -40.92
C ARG A 188 4.08 11.27 -42.00
N LYS A 189 5.07 10.34 -41.92
CA LYS A 189 6.08 10.19 -42.99
C LYS A 189 5.47 9.69 -44.29
N GLU A 190 4.53 8.76 -44.25
CA GLU A 190 3.83 8.26 -45.45
C GLU A 190 2.92 9.32 -46.04
N GLU A 191 2.22 10.11 -45.25
CA GLU A 191 1.44 11.25 -45.72
C GLU A 191 2.33 12.31 -46.34
N ASN A 192 3.47 12.67 -45.75
CA ASN A 192 4.42 13.60 -46.36
C ASN A 192 5.00 13.10 -47.70
N LYS A 193 5.23 11.78 -47.86
CA LYS A 193 5.66 11.20 -49.12
C LYS A 193 4.56 11.33 -50.20
N LYS A 194 3.29 11.24 -49.86
CA LYS A 194 2.17 11.47 -50.79
C LYS A 194 2.03 12.94 -51.22
N TRP A 195 2.44 13.89 -50.35
CA TRP A 195 2.32 15.32 -50.62
C TRP A 195 3.51 15.93 -51.37
N ILE A 196 4.66 15.24 -51.44
CA ILE A 196 5.80 15.66 -52.28
C ILE A 196 5.48 15.54 -53.80
N GLY A 197 4.39 14.84 -54.14
CA GLY A 197 3.91 14.73 -55.55
C GLY A 197 2.92 15.80 -56.01
N ILE A 198 2.42 16.68 -55.13
CA ILE A 198 1.48 17.75 -55.49
C ILE A 198 1.87 18.99 -54.69
N GLY A 199 2.61 19.90 -55.35
CA GLY A 199 2.95 21.19 -54.75
C GLY A 199 1.72 22.04 -54.49
N GLN A 200 1.51 22.37 -53.23
CA GLN A 200 1.08 23.68 -52.72
C GLN A 200 0.89 23.58 -51.20
N GLU A 201 1.45 24.59 -50.54
CA GLU A 201 1.48 24.76 -49.07
C GLU A 201 0.07 25.00 -48.51
N ILE A 202 -0.30 24.21 -47.46
CA ILE A 202 -1.26 24.68 -46.46
C ILE A 202 -0.74 24.23 -45.11
N PHE A 203 -0.22 25.18 -44.32
CA PHE A 203 0.11 25.01 -42.92
C PHE A 203 -1.17 24.92 -42.12
N PHE A 204 -1.45 23.78 -41.48
CA PHE A 204 -2.40 23.68 -40.37
C PHE A 204 -1.68 23.30 -39.09
N TRP A 205 -1.54 24.26 -38.19
CA TRP A 205 -1.18 24.06 -36.80
C TRP A 205 -2.42 23.61 -36.01
N GLY A 206 -2.53 22.34 -35.70
CA GLY A 206 -3.50 21.81 -34.74
C GLY A 206 -2.86 21.71 -33.35
N ASN A 207 -3.20 22.64 -32.44
CA ASN A 207 -2.83 22.60 -31.02
C ASN A 207 -3.53 21.44 -30.35
N TRP A 208 -2.84 20.34 -30.11
CA TRP A 208 -3.27 19.31 -29.14
C TRP A 208 -2.72 19.67 -27.76
N ARG A 209 -3.54 20.31 -26.94
CA ARG A 209 -3.29 20.38 -25.48
C ARG A 209 -3.57 19.00 -24.92
N ALA A 210 -2.54 18.24 -24.60
CA ALA A 210 -2.62 17.15 -23.66
C ALA A 210 -2.86 17.76 -22.26
N THR A 211 -4.09 17.72 -21.79
CA THR A 211 -4.42 18.05 -20.39
C THR A 211 -3.86 16.94 -19.52
N TYR A 212 -2.63 17.10 -19.11
CA TYR A 212 -2.08 16.39 -17.97
C TYR A 212 -2.71 17.00 -16.72
N SER A 213 -3.73 16.34 -16.17
CA SER A 213 -4.13 16.53 -14.79
C SER A 213 -3.01 15.93 -13.92
N ALA A 214 -1.96 16.71 -13.70
CA ALA A 214 -1.04 16.44 -12.61
C ALA A 214 -1.84 16.68 -11.33
N ASP A 215 -2.14 15.60 -10.63
CA ASP A 215 -2.77 15.67 -9.31
C ASP A 215 -1.81 16.43 -8.38
N PRO A 216 -2.14 17.66 -7.92
CA PRO A 216 -1.21 18.49 -7.14
C PRO A 216 -0.93 17.96 -5.73
N LYS A 217 -1.41 16.77 -5.39
CA LYS A 217 -1.26 16.16 -4.06
C LYS A 217 0.05 15.43 -3.82
N TYR A 218 0.95 15.36 -4.79
CA TYR A 218 2.21 14.61 -4.67
C TYR A 218 3.44 15.41 -5.15
N LYS A 219 3.49 16.67 -4.78
CA LYS A 219 4.75 17.42 -4.79
C LYS A 219 5.35 17.46 -3.42
#